data_f337325587fabf283de1122b3eddc41e
#
_entry.id   f337325587fabf283de1122b3eddc41e
#
_cell.length_a   1.000
_cell.length_b   1.000
_cell.length_c   1.000
_cell.angle_alpha   90.00
_cell.angle_beta   90.00
_cell.angle_gamma   90.00
#
_symmetry.space_group_name_H-M   'P 1'
#
loop_
_entity.id
_entity.type
_entity.pdbx_description
1 polymer ?
#
loop_
_entity_poly.entity_id
_entity_poly.type
_entity_poly.pdbx_seq_one_letter_code
_entity_poly.pdbx_strand_id
1 'polypeptide(L)'
;MVVADVVTEFIEGLVETYPGLQYLDGFPEVKVVIRADASGATYDKVAVISGGGSGHEPAHAGFVGEGMLTASICGDVFASPSVDSILAGIRAVTGPMGCLLIVMNYTGDRLNFGLAAEQARSEGYKIETVIVGDDCALPPLLGIAGRRGLAGTIFVNKIAGAAAAAGLSLADVAAEAKRASQMVGTMGVALSVCTLPGQVTSDRLGPGKMELGLGIHGEPGAAVADLQPVDVVVSHILKQILSSVCSYCGASLSFLTPCRLPLPSRKT
;
A
#
# COMPACT_ATOMS: atom_id res chain seq x y z
N MET A 1 -23.62 10.31 -11.84
CA MET A 1 -22.23 10.24 -11.38
C MET A 1 -21.40 9.77 -12.56
N VAL A 2 -20.52 10.59 -13.07
CA VAL A 2 -19.60 10.20 -14.14
C VAL A 2 -18.44 9.48 -13.45
N VAL A 3 -18.05 8.30 -13.94
CA VAL A 3 -16.99 7.47 -13.33
C VAL A 3 -15.66 8.22 -13.17
N ALA A 4 -15.44 9.25 -14.00
CA ALA A 4 -14.24 10.10 -13.96
C ALA A 4 -14.12 10.96 -12.68
N ASP A 5 -15.22 11.24 -12.00
CA ASP A 5 -15.23 12.22 -10.89
C ASP A 5 -15.06 11.56 -9.51
N VAL A 6 -15.23 10.23 -9.41
CA VAL A 6 -15.25 9.54 -8.12
C VAL A 6 -13.96 9.70 -7.30
N VAL A 7 -12.80 9.73 -7.95
CA VAL A 7 -11.50 9.93 -7.27
C VAL A 7 -11.36 11.37 -6.80
N THR A 8 -11.77 12.33 -7.61
CA THR A 8 -11.77 13.76 -7.28
C THR A 8 -12.68 14.02 -6.08
N GLU A 9 -13.94 13.54 -6.14
CA GLU A 9 -14.92 13.67 -5.05
C GLU A 9 -14.42 13.03 -3.74
N PHE A 10 -13.75 11.87 -3.82
CA PHE A 10 -13.13 11.25 -2.66
C PHE A 10 -12.04 12.13 -2.04
N ILE A 11 -11.11 12.66 -2.86
CA ILE A 11 -10.02 13.50 -2.39
C ILE A 11 -10.56 14.80 -1.78
N GLU A 12 -11.53 15.45 -2.41
CA GLU A 12 -12.20 16.64 -1.89
C GLU A 12 -12.82 16.35 -0.51
N GLY A 13 -13.63 15.29 -0.42
CA GLY A 13 -14.25 14.89 0.84
C GLY A 13 -13.24 14.55 1.94
N LEU A 14 -12.11 13.92 1.60
CA LEU A 14 -11.04 13.60 2.53
C LEU A 14 -10.39 14.87 3.08
N VAL A 15 -10.00 15.80 2.21
CA VAL A 15 -9.32 17.05 2.60
C VAL A 15 -10.24 17.96 3.39
N GLU A 16 -11.51 18.09 3.00
CA GLU A 16 -12.52 18.85 3.76
C GLU A 16 -12.78 18.26 5.16
N THR A 17 -12.65 16.95 5.30
CA THR A 17 -12.88 16.26 6.59
C THR A 17 -11.70 16.40 7.56
N TYR A 18 -10.47 16.44 7.03
CA TYR A 18 -9.24 16.44 7.82
C TYR A 18 -8.40 17.71 7.62
N PRO A 19 -8.48 18.71 8.52
CA PRO A 19 -7.77 19.99 8.39
C PRO A 19 -6.24 19.91 8.28
N GLY A 20 -5.65 18.77 8.66
CA GLY A 20 -4.22 18.50 8.53
C GLY A 20 -3.78 18.07 7.13
N LEU A 21 -4.71 17.96 6.19
CA LEU A 21 -4.47 17.57 4.82
C LEU A 21 -4.76 18.74 3.86
N GLN A 22 -4.10 18.71 2.73
CA GLN A 22 -4.40 19.57 1.60
C GLN A 22 -4.08 18.85 0.29
N TYR A 23 -4.74 19.22 -0.78
CA TYR A 23 -4.33 18.79 -2.12
C TYR A 23 -3.32 19.79 -2.70
N LEU A 24 -2.48 19.28 -3.61
CA LEU A 24 -1.47 20.08 -4.27
C LEU A 24 -2.10 21.01 -5.33
N ASP A 25 -1.47 22.16 -5.57
CA ASP A 25 -1.84 23.04 -6.68
C ASP A 25 -1.82 22.26 -8.01
N GLY A 26 -2.84 22.47 -8.83
CA GLY A 26 -3.07 21.71 -10.05
C GLY A 26 -4.11 20.59 -9.89
N PHE A 27 -4.70 20.44 -8.71
CA PHE A 27 -5.89 19.60 -8.54
C PHE A 27 -7.07 20.18 -9.35
N PRO A 28 -7.92 19.35 -10.03
CA PRO A 28 -7.98 17.89 -9.95
C PRO A 28 -7.11 17.12 -10.96
N GLU A 29 -6.36 17.76 -11.84
CA GLU A 29 -5.50 17.08 -12.82
C GLU A 29 -4.32 16.41 -12.12
N VAL A 30 -3.76 17.06 -11.08
CA VAL A 30 -2.70 16.53 -10.22
C VAL A 30 -3.31 16.06 -8.90
N LYS A 31 -3.66 14.78 -8.83
CA LYS A 31 -4.31 14.16 -7.67
C LYS A 31 -3.29 13.77 -6.59
N VAL A 32 -2.78 14.77 -5.86
CA VAL A 32 -1.81 14.59 -4.79
C VAL A 32 -2.35 15.16 -3.49
N VAL A 33 -2.40 14.32 -2.45
CA VAL A 33 -2.75 14.71 -1.08
C VAL A 33 -1.47 14.81 -0.26
N ILE A 34 -1.27 15.94 0.41
CA ILE A 34 -0.09 16.21 1.23
C ILE A 34 -0.50 16.63 2.65
N ARG A 35 0.40 16.50 3.60
CA ARG A 35 0.25 17.11 4.91
C ARG A 35 0.33 18.62 4.80
N ALA A 36 -0.58 19.34 5.45
CA ALA A 36 -0.62 20.80 5.41
C ALA A 36 0.61 21.49 6.03
N ASP A 37 1.35 20.79 6.91
CA ASP A 37 2.57 21.26 7.56
C ASP A 37 3.86 20.85 6.83
N ALA A 38 3.77 20.13 5.71
CA ALA A 38 4.91 19.63 4.96
C ALA A 38 5.12 20.45 3.67
N SER A 39 6.03 21.42 3.73
CA SER A 39 6.48 22.16 2.55
C SER A 39 7.94 21.83 2.26
N GLY A 40 8.27 21.45 1.03
CA GLY A 40 9.62 21.05 0.63
C GLY A 40 10.70 22.09 1.01
N ALA A 41 10.37 23.35 0.95
CA ALA A 41 11.31 24.42 1.32
C ALA A 41 11.69 24.43 2.81
N THR A 42 10.82 23.98 3.70
CA THR A 42 10.97 24.06 5.16
C THR A 42 10.88 22.72 5.87
N TYR A 43 10.57 21.65 5.16
CA TYR A 43 10.41 20.32 5.76
C TYR A 43 11.77 19.74 6.15
N ASP A 44 12.02 19.62 7.44
CA ASP A 44 13.29 19.25 8.05
C ASP A 44 13.45 17.75 8.34
N LYS A 45 12.49 16.94 7.91
CA LYS A 45 12.47 15.46 8.06
C LYS A 45 12.49 14.78 6.69
N VAL A 46 12.73 13.48 6.70
CA VAL A 46 12.58 12.66 5.51
C VAL A 46 11.10 12.62 5.11
N ALA A 47 10.80 13.01 3.87
CA ALA A 47 9.46 12.86 3.33
C ALA A 47 9.19 11.39 2.99
N VAL A 48 8.09 10.83 3.48
CA VAL A 48 7.65 9.46 3.14
C VAL A 48 6.48 9.55 2.18
N ILE A 49 6.67 9.07 0.97
CA ILE A 49 5.72 9.20 -0.13
C ILE A 49 5.30 7.81 -0.60
N SER A 50 4.02 7.62 -0.81
CA SER A 50 3.46 6.44 -1.46
C SER A 50 2.32 6.84 -2.40
N GLY A 51 1.73 5.89 -3.07
CA GLY A 51 0.62 6.12 -3.98
C GLY A 51 0.37 4.91 -4.86
N GLY A 52 -0.52 5.08 -5.79
CA GLY A 52 -0.93 4.05 -6.73
C GLY A 52 -2.30 4.37 -7.31
N GLY A 53 -2.92 3.42 -7.97
CA GLY A 53 -4.29 3.54 -8.45
C GLY A 53 -5.28 3.73 -7.32
N SER A 54 -6.34 4.49 -7.55
CA SER A 54 -7.49 4.62 -6.64
C SER A 54 -8.43 3.42 -6.76
N GLY A 55 -9.40 3.30 -5.84
CA GLY A 55 -10.32 2.17 -5.73
C GLY A 55 -9.98 1.19 -4.62
N HIS A 56 -8.92 1.49 -3.86
CA HIS A 56 -8.42 0.70 -2.72
C HIS A 56 -8.49 1.47 -1.41
N GLU A 57 -9.31 2.51 -1.35
CA GLU A 57 -9.42 3.39 -0.19
C GLU A 57 -9.64 2.60 1.12
N PRO A 58 -9.00 3.06 2.20
CA PRO A 58 -8.30 4.35 2.40
C PRO A 58 -6.87 4.45 1.85
N ALA A 59 -6.32 3.42 1.18
CA ALA A 59 -4.98 3.48 0.60
C ALA A 59 -4.99 4.31 -0.71
N HIS A 60 -4.05 5.27 -0.90
CA HIS A 60 -3.03 5.60 0.11
C HIS A 60 -3.31 6.95 0.79
N ALA A 61 -4.19 7.79 0.22
CA ALA A 61 -4.46 9.17 0.68
C ALA A 61 -4.93 9.24 2.14
N GLY A 62 -5.76 8.28 2.59
CA GLY A 62 -6.23 8.20 3.97
C GLY A 62 -5.13 7.84 4.99
N PHE A 63 -3.92 7.57 4.55
CA PHE A 63 -2.75 7.31 5.39
C PHE A 63 -1.73 8.47 5.39
N VAL A 64 -2.09 9.62 4.84
CA VAL A 64 -1.29 10.85 4.97
C VAL A 64 -1.50 11.43 6.36
N GLY A 65 -0.40 11.65 7.09
CA GLY A 65 -0.46 12.18 8.46
C GLY A 65 0.86 12.07 9.19
N GLU A 66 0.92 12.59 10.40
CA GLU A 66 2.12 12.55 11.23
C GLU A 66 2.50 11.10 11.60
N GLY A 67 3.78 10.75 11.42
CA GLY A 67 4.28 9.39 11.66
C GLY A 67 3.74 8.34 10.69
N MET A 68 3.18 8.79 9.56
CA MET A 68 2.71 8.00 8.43
C MET A 68 3.26 8.59 7.12
N LEU A 69 2.44 8.72 6.07
CA LEU A 69 2.85 9.35 4.82
C LEU A 69 2.91 10.88 4.93
N THR A 70 3.90 11.50 4.29
CA THR A 70 3.97 12.94 4.06
C THR A 70 3.12 13.36 2.86
N ALA A 71 3.09 12.51 1.83
CA ALA A 71 2.27 12.70 0.64
C ALA A 71 1.78 11.37 0.07
N SER A 72 0.63 11.40 -0.59
CA SER A 72 0.07 10.31 -1.39
C SER A 72 -0.26 10.80 -2.79
N ILE A 73 0.19 10.08 -3.81
CA ILE A 73 -0.12 10.35 -5.20
C ILE A 73 -1.20 9.37 -5.66
N CYS A 74 -2.37 9.90 -6.04
CA CYS A 74 -3.52 9.12 -6.45
C CYS A 74 -3.60 9.04 -7.97
N GLY A 75 -3.68 7.83 -8.49
CA GLY A 75 -4.03 7.60 -9.89
C GLY A 75 -5.55 7.57 -10.10
N ASP A 76 -5.99 7.33 -11.31
CA ASP A 76 -7.39 7.00 -11.58
C ASP A 76 -7.73 5.59 -11.06
N VAL A 77 -9.00 5.20 -11.14
CA VAL A 77 -9.44 3.89 -10.62
C VAL A 77 -8.64 2.76 -11.27
N PHE A 78 -7.90 2.02 -10.45
CA PHE A 78 -7.02 0.90 -10.82
C PHE A 78 -5.92 1.26 -11.83
N ALA A 79 -5.56 2.53 -11.95
CA ALA A 79 -4.51 3.00 -12.83
C ALA A 79 -3.41 3.75 -12.06
N SER A 80 -2.16 3.40 -12.32
CA SER A 80 -1.00 4.06 -11.69
C SER A 80 -0.98 5.55 -12.01
N PRO A 81 -0.61 6.42 -11.05
CA PRO A 81 -0.47 7.85 -11.30
C PRO A 81 0.61 8.15 -12.35
N SER A 82 0.49 9.29 -13.02
CA SER A 82 1.45 9.74 -14.02
C SER A 82 2.80 10.08 -13.38
N VAL A 83 3.87 9.99 -14.18
CA VAL A 83 5.23 10.41 -13.77
C VAL A 83 5.23 11.87 -13.31
N ASP A 84 4.50 12.73 -14.02
CA ASP A 84 4.41 14.17 -13.70
C ASP A 84 3.73 14.41 -12.36
N SER A 85 2.64 13.71 -12.05
CA SER A 85 1.96 13.80 -10.75
C SER A 85 2.86 13.33 -9.60
N ILE A 86 3.60 12.22 -9.80
CA ILE A 86 4.55 11.70 -8.81
C ILE A 86 5.67 12.72 -8.57
N LEU A 87 6.22 13.27 -9.64
CA LEU A 87 7.29 14.26 -9.56
C LEU A 87 6.82 15.56 -8.89
N ALA A 88 5.59 16.00 -9.19
CA ALA A 88 4.98 17.15 -8.51
C ALA A 88 4.88 16.91 -6.99
N GLY A 89 4.42 15.72 -6.57
CA GLY A 89 4.36 15.35 -5.16
C GLY A 89 5.74 15.32 -4.49
N ILE A 90 6.77 14.75 -5.17
CA ILE A 90 8.15 14.75 -4.67
C ILE A 90 8.65 16.19 -4.45
N ARG A 91 8.50 17.06 -5.45
CA ARG A 91 8.95 18.46 -5.37
C ARG A 91 8.24 19.24 -4.28
N ALA A 92 6.97 18.96 -4.03
CA ALA A 92 6.15 19.67 -3.07
C ALA A 92 6.58 19.44 -1.60
N VAL A 93 7.01 18.22 -1.25
CA VAL A 93 7.25 17.86 0.16
C VAL A 93 8.68 17.46 0.49
N THR A 94 9.58 17.38 -0.50
CA THR A 94 10.96 16.92 -0.26
C THR A 94 11.88 18.07 0.08
N GLY A 95 12.34 18.09 1.32
CA GLY A 95 13.34 19.05 1.83
C GLY A 95 14.78 18.50 1.75
N PRO A 96 15.73 19.14 2.45
CA PRO A 96 17.16 18.77 2.43
C PRO A 96 17.44 17.34 2.92
N MET A 97 16.54 16.78 3.74
CA MET A 97 16.67 15.42 4.26
C MET A 97 16.31 14.35 3.21
N GLY A 98 15.71 14.74 2.08
CA GLY A 98 15.35 13.85 1.00
C GLY A 98 14.00 13.14 1.21
N CYS A 99 13.68 12.20 0.33
CA CYS A 99 12.45 11.42 0.46
C CYS A 99 12.64 9.92 0.23
N LEU A 100 11.77 9.14 0.85
CA LEU A 100 11.59 7.72 0.63
C LEU A 100 10.30 7.49 -0.15
N LEU A 101 10.40 6.83 -1.30
CA LEU A 101 9.26 6.33 -2.07
C LEU A 101 8.96 4.90 -1.65
N ILE A 102 7.75 4.63 -1.17
CA ILE A 102 7.26 3.29 -0.87
C ILE A 102 6.27 2.90 -1.96
N VAL A 103 6.61 1.88 -2.73
CA VAL A 103 5.91 1.54 -3.97
C VAL A 103 5.40 0.11 -3.89
N MET A 104 4.11 -0.08 -4.12
CA MET A 104 3.52 -1.41 -4.26
C MET A 104 4.07 -2.10 -5.52
N ASN A 105 4.31 -3.40 -5.44
CA ASN A 105 4.92 -4.14 -6.54
C ASN A 105 3.91 -4.44 -7.66
N TYR A 106 3.55 -3.40 -8.40
CA TYR A 106 2.82 -3.49 -9.67
C TYR A 106 3.64 -2.85 -10.79
N THR A 107 3.51 -3.36 -12.00
CA THR A 107 4.34 -2.92 -13.14
C THR A 107 4.22 -1.43 -13.41
N GLY A 108 2.98 -0.90 -13.45
CA GLY A 108 2.75 0.53 -13.71
C GLY A 108 3.35 1.42 -12.63
N ASP A 109 3.11 1.08 -11.35
CA ASP A 109 3.66 1.84 -10.22
C ASP A 109 5.19 1.82 -10.22
N ARG A 110 5.80 0.65 -10.41
CA ARG A 110 7.27 0.53 -10.49
C ARG A 110 7.87 1.36 -11.59
N LEU A 111 7.26 1.38 -12.77
CA LEU A 111 7.74 2.16 -13.92
C LEU A 111 7.58 3.66 -13.65
N ASN A 112 6.41 4.11 -13.26
CA ASN A 112 6.12 5.53 -13.13
C ASN A 112 6.85 6.15 -11.93
N PHE A 113 6.84 5.49 -10.75
CA PHE A 113 7.61 5.94 -9.59
C PHE A 113 9.13 5.86 -9.84
N GLY A 114 9.60 4.83 -10.56
CA GLY A 114 11.01 4.70 -10.94
C GLY A 114 11.48 5.83 -11.84
N LEU A 115 10.70 6.15 -12.88
CA LEU A 115 11.01 7.27 -13.79
C LEU A 115 10.98 8.62 -13.05
N ALA A 116 9.98 8.86 -12.22
CA ALA A 116 9.90 10.08 -11.41
C ALA A 116 11.07 10.19 -10.43
N ALA A 117 11.50 9.06 -9.81
CA ALA A 117 12.65 9.04 -8.92
C ALA A 117 13.95 9.43 -9.64
N GLU A 118 14.20 8.89 -10.85
CA GLU A 118 15.38 9.24 -11.63
C GLU A 118 15.37 10.70 -12.07
N GLN A 119 14.20 11.20 -12.45
CA GLN A 119 14.02 12.61 -12.81
C GLN A 119 14.29 13.52 -11.61
N ALA A 120 13.73 13.21 -10.44
CA ALA A 120 13.96 13.96 -9.21
C ALA A 120 15.44 13.93 -8.78
N ARG A 121 16.12 12.78 -8.94
CA ARG A 121 17.59 12.71 -8.68
C ARG A 121 18.38 13.61 -9.61
N SER A 122 18.01 13.70 -10.88
CA SER A 122 18.65 14.62 -11.83
C SER A 122 18.45 16.09 -11.48
N GLU A 123 17.37 16.41 -10.74
CA GLU A 123 17.08 17.73 -10.19
C GLU A 123 17.81 18.01 -8.86
N GLY A 124 18.55 17.03 -8.31
CA GLY A 124 19.32 17.16 -7.09
C GLY A 124 18.62 16.68 -5.81
N TYR A 125 17.43 16.10 -5.91
CA TYR A 125 16.75 15.50 -4.75
C TYR A 125 17.40 14.17 -4.34
N LYS A 126 17.50 13.96 -3.01
CA LYS A 126 17.94 12.69 -2.44
C LYS A 126 16.75 11.75 -2.37
N ILE A 127 16.76 10.68 -3.16
CA ILE A 127 15.64 9.75 -3.27
C ILE A 127 16.09 8.31 -2.97
N GLU A 128 15.40 7.68 -2.02
CA GLU A 128 15.43 6.23 -1.81
C GLU A 128 14.10 5.62 -2.21
N THR A 129 14.11 4.34 -2.59
CA THR A 129 12.90 3.63 -3.03
C THR A 129 12.86 2.24 -2.41
N VAL A 130 11.72 1.88 -1.84
CA VAL A 130 11.43 0.54 -1.33
C VAL A 130 10.20 -0.02 -2.04
N ILE A 131 10.39 -1.19 -2.64
CA ILE A 131 9.30 -1.93 -3.31
C ILE A 131 8.71 -2.92 -2.31
N VAL A 132 7.39 -2.94 -2.18
CA VAL A 132 6.66 -3.84 -1.27
C VAL A 132 5.96 -4.93 -2.06
N GLY A 133 6.27 -6.19 -1.74
CA GLY A 133 5.69 -7.38 -2.35
C GLY A 133 5.28 -8.38 -1.27
N ASP A 134 4.19 -8.12 -0.59
CA ASP A 134 3.74 -8.82 0.61
C ASP A 134 2.68 -9.90 0.37
N ASP A 135 2.22 -10.09 -0.88
CA ASP A 135 1.23 -11.12 -1.21
C ASP A 135 1.78 -12.53 -0.99
N CYS A 136 1.25 -13.21 0.01
CA CYS A 136 1.64 -14.57 0.38
C CYS A 136 0.78 -15.66 -0.27
N ALA A 137 -0.27 -15.30 -1.00
CA ALA A 137 -1.20 -16.27 -1.58
C ALA A 137 -0.55 -17.06 -2.72
N LEU A 138 0.35 -16.44 -3.46
CA LEU A 138 1.06 -17.05 -4.57
C LEU A 138 2.51 -17.35 -4.18
N PRO A 139 3.10 -18.45 -4.69
CA PRO A 139 4.53 -18.68 -4.52
C PRO A 139 5.30 -17.50 -5.12
N PRO A 140 6.53 -17.22 -4.66
CA PRO A 140 7.38 -16.25 -5.31
C PRO A 140 7.49 -16.62 -6.79
N LEU A 141 6.95 -15.80 -7.66
CA LEU A 141 7.11 -16.03 -9.10
C LEU A 141 8.59 -15.98 -9.41
N LEU A 142 9.09 -17.04 -10.03
CA LEU A 142 10.42 -17.08 -10.65
C LEU A 142 10.36 -16.15 -11.86
N GLY A 143 10.59 -14.84 -11.66
CA GLY A 143 10.51 -13.86 -12.73
C GLY A 143 10.65 -12.42 -12.23
N ILE A 144 10.68 -11.49 -13.17
CA ILE A 144 10.89 -10.05 -12.92
C ILE A 144 9.78 -9.42 -12.08
N ALA A 145 8.56 -9.98 -12.14
CA ALA A 145 7.40 -9.38 -11.49
C ALA A 145 7.42 -9.52 -9.95
N GLY A 146 7.83 -10.66 -9.41
CA GLY A 146 7.77 -10.91 -7.96
C GLY A 146 6.34 -11.01 -7.40
N ARG A 147 6.20 -10.93 -6.07
CA ARG A 147 4.91 -10.91 -5.37
C ARG A 147 4.24 -9.54 -5.54
N ARG A 148 2.92 -9.52 -5.61
CA ARG A 148 2.12 -8.27 -5.61
C ARG A 148 2.26 -7.54 -4.28
N GLY A 149 2.16 -6.20 -4.29
CA GLY A 149 2.03 -5.38 -3.10
C GLY A 149 0.58 -5.30 -2.66
N LEU A 150 0.32 -5.51 -1.38
CA LEU A 150 -1.03 -5.49 -0.78
C LEU A 150 -1.04 -4.68 0.53
N ALA A 151 -1.93 -5.04 1.46
CA ALA A 151 -2.19 -4.30 2.70
C ALA A 151 -0.98 -4.23 3.65
N GLY A 152 -0.01 -5.13 3.56
CA GLY A 152 1.25 -5.05 4.30
C GLY A 152 2.05 -3.80 4.03
N THR A 153 1.84 -3.16 2.87
CA THR A 153 2.43 -1.85 2.53
C THR A 153 2.10 -0.78 3.58
N ILE A 154 0.93 -0.84 4.21
CA ILE A 154 0.51 0.13 5.24
C ILE A 154 1.39 0.02 6.49
N PHE A 155 1.82 -1.19 6.87
CA PHE A 155 2.80 -1.37 7.95
C PHE A 155 4.16 -0.79 7.59
N VAL A 156 4.59 -0.95 6.33
CA VAL A 156 5.84 -0.35 5.84
C VAL A 156 5.75 1.17 5.90
N ASN A 157 4.62 1.76 5.45
CA ASN A 157 4.36 3.20 5.56
C ASN A 157 4.42 3.68 7.03
N LYS A 158 3.80 2.93 7.96
CA LYS A 158 3.80 3.27 9.39
C LYS A 158 5.19 3.23 10.00
N ILE A 159 5.97 2.21 9.70
CA ILE A 159 7.33 2.04 10.25
C ILE A 159 8.25 3.12 9.69
N ALA A 160 8.22 3.36 8.37
CA ALA A 160 8.99 4.41 7.73
C ALA A 160 8.60 5.81 8.21
N GLY A 161 7.28 6.08 8.30
CA GLY A 161 6.77 7.35 8.79
C GLY A 161 7.15 7.63 10.24
N ALA A 162 7.12 6.63 11.11
CA ALA A 162 7.56 6.75 12.50
C ALA A 162 9.07 7.01 12.59
N ALA A 163 9.88 6.31 11.78
CA ALA A 163 11.34 6.53 11.73
C ALA A 163 11.67 7.95 11.23
N ALA A 164 10.97 8.42 10.19
CA ALA A 164 11.12 9.78 9.68
C ALA A 164 10.69 10.85 10.72
N ALA A 165 9.56 10.61 11.40
CA ALA A 165 9.08 11.50 12.47
C ALA A 165 10.05 11.58 13.65
N ALA A 166 10.76 10.49 13.95
CA ALA A 166 11.84 10.45 14.96
C ALA A 166 13.14 11.14 14.51
N GLY A 167 13.21 11.67 13.27
CA GLY A 167 14.37 12.41 12.75
C GLY A 167 15.52 11.53 12.27
N LEU A 168 15.27 10.27 11.92
CA LEU A 168 16.29 9.38 11.36
C LEU A 168 16.74 9.88 9.96
N SER A 169 17.96 9.52 9.58
CA SER A 169 18.49 9.81 8.24
C SER A 169 17.71 9.09 7.14
N LEU A 170 17.78 9.57 5.90
CA LEU A 170 17.12 8.90 4.76
C LEU A 170 17.57 7.44 4.62
N ALA A 171 18.87 7.16 4.82
CA ALA A 171 19.40 5.81 4.75
C ALA A 171 18.80 4.90 5.84
N ASP A 172 18.66 5.41 7.08
CA ASP A 172 18.08 4.64 8.18
C ASP A 172 16.57 4.41 7.99
N VAL A 173 15.82 5.46 7.56
CA VAL A 173 14.39 5.33 7.24
C VAL A 173 14.18 4.29 6.14
N ALA A 174 15.00 4.32 5.09
CA ALA A 174 14.94 3.34 4.01
C ALA A 174 15.30 1.91 4.48
N ALA A 175 16.28 1.79 5.39
CA ALA A 175 16.66 0.50 5.97
C ALA A 175 15.51 -0.09 6.82
N GLU A 176 14.84 0.73 7.65
CA GLU A 176 13.68 0.31 8.43
C GLU A 176 12.51 -0.12 7.52
N ALA A 177 12.21 0.67 6.50
CA ALA A 177 11.18 0.33 5.52
C ALA A 177 11.49 -0.99 4.77
N LYS A 178 12.76 -1.18 4.36
CA LYS A 178 13.20 -2.40 3.68
C LYS A 178 13.10 -3.61 4.60
N ARG A 179 13.51 -3.49 5.87
CA ARG A 179 13.37 -4.55 6.87
C ARG A 179 11.90 -4.89 7.08
N ALA A 180 11.04 -3.87 7.23
CA ALA A 180 9.60 -4.06 7.37
C ALA A 180 9.00 -4.78 6.15
N SER A 181 9.37 -4.38 4.91
CA SER A 181 8.86 -5.00 3.68
C SER A 181 9.19 -6.49 3.55
N GLN A 182 10.25 -6.95 4.22
CA GLN A 182 10.64 -8.36 4.28
C GLN A 182 9.90 -9.16 5.37
N MET A 183 9.30 -8.46 6.33
CA MET A 183 8.65 -9.05 7.51
C MET A 183 7.13 -9.01 7.46
N VAL A 184 6.55 -8.37 6.46
CA VAL A 184 5.11 -8.31 6.26
C VAL A 184 4.62 -9.37 5.29
N GLY A 185 3.41 -9.85 5.51
CA GLY A 185 2.72 -10.77 4.61
C GLY A 185 1.23 -10.49 4.63
N THR A 186 0.61 -10.61 3.47
CA THR A 186 -0.83 -10.45 3.28
C THR A 186 -1.37 -11.59 2.45
N MET A 187 -2.60 -12.02 2.76
CA MET A 187 -3.36 -12.94 1.92
C MET A 187 -4.81 -12.49 1.89
N GLY A 188 -5.33 -12.23 0.70
CA GLY A 188 -6.73 -11.91 0.48
C GLY A 188 -7.57 -13.17 0.25
N VAL A 189 -8.84 -13.12 0.64
CA VAL A 189 -9.87 -14.07 0.23
C VAL A 189 -11.08 -13.30 -0.26
N ALA A 190 -11.54 -13.57 -1.46
CA ALA A 190 -12.67 -12.91 -2.07
C ALA A 190 -13.88 -13.82 -2.15
N LEU A 191 -15.06 -13.26 -1.86
CA LEU A 191 -16.37 -13.92 -1.99
C LEU A 191 -17.07 -13.53 -3.30
N SER A 192 -16.57 -12.49 -3.95
CA SER A 192 -17.00 -12.01 -5.26
C SER A 192 -15.83 -11.29 -5.95
N VAL A 193 -15.91 -11.15 -7.25
CA VAL A 193 -14.96 -10.30 -8.00
C VAL A 193 -15.36 -8.84 -7.81
N CYS A 194 -14.37 -7.93 -7.73
CA CYS A 194 -14.66 -6.50 -7.65
C CYS A 194 -15.38 -6.02 -8.91
N THR A 195 -16.23 -5.01 -8.73
CA THR A 195 -16.96 -4.37 -9.83
C THR A 195 -16.47 -2.94 -9.96
N LEU A 196 -15.95 -2.59 -11.13
CA LEU A 196 -15.60 -1.21 -11.44
C LEU A 196 -16.88 -0.34 -11.52
N PRO A 197 -16.82 0.92 -11.10
CA PRO A 197 -17.94 1.83 -11.23
C PRO A 197 -18.47 1.87 -12.68
N GLY A 198 -19.79 1.70 -12.84
CA GLY A 198 -20.44 1.70 -14.16
C GLY A 198 -20.32 0.41 -14.97
N GLN A 199 -19.67 -0.62 -14.46
CA GLN A 199 -19.57 -1.92 -15.12
C GLN A 199 -20.49 -2.96 -14.48
N VAL A 200 -20.80 -4.02 -15.23
CA VAL A 200 -21.54 -5.17 -14.72
C VAL A 200 -20.62 -6.06 -13.92
N THR A 201 -21.08 -6.51 -12.76
CA THR A 201 -20.34 -7.46 -11.92
C THR A 201 -20.06 -8.76 -12.68
N SER A 202 -18.81 -9.23 -12.64
CA SER A 202 -18.43 -10.50 -13.21
C SER A 202 -19.01 -11.65 -12.36
N ASP A 203 -19.57 -12.65 -13.01
CA ASP A 203 -20.06 -13.90 -12.41
C ASP A 203 -19.00 -15.01 -12.38
N ARG A 204 -17.75 -14.69 -12.67
CA ARG A 204 -16.61 -15.63 -12.70
C ARG A 204 -16.50 -16.46 -11.41
N LEU A 205 -16.80 -15.84 -10.28
CA LEU A 205 -16.88 -16.51 -8.98
C LEU A 205 -18.35 -16.78 -8.64
N GLY A 206 -18.81 -18.00 -8.93
CA GLY A 206 -20.20 -18.40 -8.71
C GLY A 206 -20.62 -18.42 -7.24
N PRO A 207 -21.93 -18.55 -6.97
CA PRO A 207 -22.44 -18.58 -5.59
C PRO A 207 -21.86 -19.75 -4.80
N GLY A 208 -21.62 -19.54 -3.51
CA GLY A 208 -21.04 -20.56 -2.62
C GLY A 208 -19.55 -20.85 -2.85
N LYS A 209 -18.87 -20.04 -3.65
CA LYS A 209 -17.43 -20.13 -3.90
C LYS A 209 -16.69 -18.97 -3.23
N MET A 210 -15.41 -19.20 -2.97
CA MET A 210 -14.45 -18.16 -2.57
C MET A 210 -13.16 -18.34 -3.38
N GLU A 211 -12.43 -17.26 -3.60
CA GLU A 211 -11.14 -17.30 -4.27
C GLU A 211 -10.02 -16.86 -3.31
N LEU A 212 -9.05 -17.75 -3.13
CA LEU A 212 -7.89 -17.54 -2.28
C LEU A 212 -6.85 -16.74 -3.05
N GLY A 213 -6.50 -15.55 -2.54
CA GLY A 213 -5.49 -14.70 -3.14
C GLY A 213 -5.94 -13.99 -4.42
N LEU A 214 -7.24 -13.72 -4.59
CA LEU A 214 -7.70 -12.83 -5.67
C LEU A 214 -6.97 -11.50 -5.59
N GLY A 215 -6.42 -11.04 -6.72
CA GLY A 215 -5.77 -9.75 -6.80
C GLY A 215 -6.75 -8.59 -6.64
N ILE A 216 -6.24 -7.45 -6.15
CA ILE A 216 -7.08 -6.28 -5.85
C ILE A 216 -7.70 -5.63 -7.09
N HIS A 217 -7.17 -5.91 -8.29
CA HIS A 217 -7.76 -5.49 -9.57
C HIS A 217 -8.54 -6.63 -10.26
N GLY A 218 -8.77 -7.75 -9.56
CA GLY A 218 -9.44 -8.93 -10.12
C GLY A 218 -8.49 -9.93 -10.80
N GLU A 219 -7.18 -9.79 -10.62
CA GLU A 219 -6.22 -10.78 -11.13
C GLU A 219 -6.45 -12.14 -10.46
N PRO A 220 -6.30 -13.25 -11.21
CA PRO A 220 -6.52 -14.59 -10.67
C PRO A 220 -5.72 -14.87 -9.41
N GLY A 221 -6.38 -15.52 -8.44
CA GLY A 221 -5.77 -15.98 -7.19
C GLY A 221 -5.06 -17.32 -7.33
N ALA A 222 -4.71 -17.90 -6.19
CA ALA A 222 -4.07 -19.21 -6.10
C ALA A 222 -5.04 -20.36 -6.37
N ALA A 223 -6.29 -20.27 -5.90
CA ALA A 223 -7.29 -21.30 -6.03
C ALA A 223 -8.72 -20.78 -5.80
N VAL A 224 -9.68 -21.42 -6.45
CA VAL A 224 -11.10 -21.28 -6.13
C VAL A 224 -11.51 -22.49 -5.27
N ALA A 225 -12.23 -22.24 -4.18
CA ALA A 225 -12.69 -23.24 -3.24
C ALA A 225 -14.19 -23.04 -2.90
N ASP A 226 -14.80 -24.05 -2.29
CA ASP A 226 -16.12 -23.87 -1.71
C ASP A 226 -16.04 -22.95 -0.49
N LEU A 227 -17.09 -22.15 -0.30
CA LEU A 227 -17.19 -21.25 0.85
C LEU A 227 -17.06 -22.06 2.16
N GLN A 228 -16.18 -21.59 3.03
CA GLN A 228 -15.90 -22.21 4.32
C GLN A 228 -16.31 -21.29 5.47
N PRO A 229 -16.52 -21.84 6.69
CA PRO A 229 -16.66 -21.03 7.90
C PRO A 229 -15.47 -20.09 8.10
N VAL A 230 -15.73 -18.92 8.70
CA VAL A 230 -14.73 -17.85 8.85
C VAL A 230 -13.49 -18.28 9.64
N ASP A 231 -13.65 -19.11 10.64
CA ASP A 231 -12.54 -19.66 11.44
C ASP A 231 -11.60 -20.55 10.62
N VAL A 232 -12.14 -21.33 9.69
CA VAL A 232 -11.37 -22.15 8.75
C VAL A 232 -10.60 -21.24 7.78
N VAL A 233 -11.27 -20.23 7.22
CA VAL A 233 -10.66 -19.25 6.31
C VAL A 233 -9.52 -18.50 7.01
N VAL A 234 -9.77 -17.93 8.20
CA VAL A 234 -8.77 -17.19 8.98
C VAL A 234 -7.59 -18.09 9.37
N SER A 235 -7.86 -19.33 9.79
CA SER A 235 -6.79 -20.29 10.09
C SER A 235 -5.91 -20.59 8.90
N HIS A 236 -6.50 -20.71 7.70
CA HIS A 236 -5.75 -20.90 6.46
C HIS A 236 -4.88 -19.69 6.13
N ILE A 237 -5.45 -18.48 6.18
CA ILE A 237 -4.73 -17.23 5.93
C ILE A 237 -3.52 -17.08 6.87
N LEU A 238 -3.74 -17.25 8.17
CA LEU A 238 -2.67 -17.13 9.17
C LEU A 238 -1.56 -18.15 8.96
N LYS A 239 -1.88 -19.41 8.67
CA LYS A 239 -0.89 -20.42 8.34
C LYS A 239 -0.06 -20.05 7.12
N GLN A 240 -0.70 -19.52 6.07
CA GLN A 240 -0.02 -19.11 4.85
C GLN A 240 0.92 -17.93 5.08
N ILE A 241 0.46 -16.89 5.79
CA ILE A 241 1.28 -15.73 6.14
C ILE A 241 2.47 -16.14 6.99
N LEU A 242 2.24 -16.89 8.08
CA LEU A 242 3.28 -17.32 9.00
C LEU A 242 4.33 -18.18 8.30
N SER A 243 3.92 -19.13 7.46
CA SER A 243 4.85 -19.96 6.71
C SER A 243 5.71 -19.15 5.74
N SER A 244 5.12 -18.13 5.11
CA SER A 244 5.82 -17.25 4.18
C SER A 244 6.84 -16.35 4.88
N VAL A 245 6.45 -15.71 5.99
CA VAL A 245 7.32 -14.80 6.74
C VAL A 245 8.44 -15.58 7.46
N CYS A 246 8.14 -16.71 8.08
CA CYS A 246 9.17 -17.56 8.73
C CYS A 246 10.23 -18.06 7.75
N SER A 247 9.88 -18.31 6.49
CA SER A 247 10.85 -18.70 5.46
C SER A 247 11.92 -17.63 5.20
N TYR A 248 11.55 -16.35 5.35
CA TYR A 248 12.49 -15.23 5.21
C TYR A 248 13.37 -15.02 6.47
N CYS A 249 12.85 -15.33 7.66
CA CYS A 249 13.54 -15.09 8.92
C CYS A 249 14.46 -16.27 9.34
N GLY A 250 14.47 -17.37 8.60
CA GLY A 250 15.17 -18.60 9.02
C GLY A 250 14.65 -19.20 10.33
N ALA A 251 13.51 -18.72 10.85
CA ALA A 251 12.89 -19.22 12.05
C ALA A 251 12.15 -20.52 11.79
N SER A 252 12.49 -21.59 12.49
CA SER A 252 11.75 -22.84 12.45
C SER A 252 10.36 -22.66 13.08
N LEU A 253 9.33 -23.15 12.40
CA LEU A 253 7.92 -23.20 12.87
C LEU A 253 7.71 -24.00 14.16
N SER A 254 8.77 -24.60 14.73
CA SER A 254 8.71 -25.44 15.92
C SER A 254 8.27 -24.72 17.21
N PHE A 255 8.16 -23.39 17.20
CA PHE A 255 7.74 -22.59 18.36
C PHE A 255 6.27 -22.13 18.33
N LEU A 256 5.52 -22.44 17.27
CA LEU A 256 4.10 -22.13 17.21
C LEU A 256 3.24 -23.30 17.71
N THR A 257 3.45 -23.68 18.97
CA THR A 257 2.38 -24.35 19.74
C THR A 257 1.20 -23.37 19.78
N PRO A 258 -0.05 -23.82 19.50
CA PRO A 258 -1.20 -22.93 19.56
C PRO A 258 -1.29 -22.35 20.96
N CYS A 259 -1.02 -21.06 21.09
CA CYS A 259 -1.37 -20.32 22.29
C CYS A 259 -2.90 -20.40 22.39
N ARG A 260 -3.41 -21.30 23.23
CA ARG A 260 -4.82 -21.33 23.61
C ARG A 260 -5.03 -20.06 24.44
N LEU A 261 -5.48 -18.98 23.78
CA LEU A 261 -6.08 -17.87 24.50
C LEU A 261 -7.29 -18.46 25.25
N PRO A 262 -7.35 -18.34 26.59
CA PRO A 262 -8.53 -18.77 27.34
C PRO A 262 -9.68 -17.87 26.91
N LEU A 263 -10.67 -18.44 26.24
CA LEU A 263 -11.93 -17.76 26.00
C LEU A 263 -12.56 -17.43 27.35
N PRO A 264 -13.02 -16.18 27.59
CA PRO A 264 -13.73 -15.88 28.81
C PRO A 264 -14.99 -16.75 28.86
N SER A 265 -15.16 -17.48 29.97
CA SER A 265 -16.36 -18.27 30.24
C SER A 265 -17.59 -17.37 30.15
N ARG A 266 -18.50 -17.64 29.25
CA ARG A 266 -19.85 -17.05 29.28
C ARG A 266 -20.47 -17.44 30.61
N LYS A 267 -20.68 -16.47 31.49
CA LYS A 267 -21.60 -16.64 32.62
C LYS A 267 -23.01 -16.74 32.05
N THR A 268 -23.65 -17.85 32.29
CA THR A 268 -25.08 -18.08 32.08
C THR A 268 -25.91 -17.11 32.88
#